data_5cb3cdc93419e9660684ed3154f470b6
#
_entry.id   5cb3cdc93419e9660684ed3154f470b6
#
_cell.length_a   1.000
_cell.length_b   1.000
_cell.length_c   1.000
_cell.angle_alpha   90.00
_cell.angle_beta   90.00
_cell.angle_gamma   90.00
#
_symmetry.space_group_name_H-M   'P 1'
#
loop_
_entity.id
_entity.type
_entity.pdbx_description
1 polymer ?
#
loop_
_entity_poly.entity_id
_entity_poly.type
_entity_poly.pdbx_seq_one_letter_code
_entity_poly.pdbx_strand_id
1 'polypeptide(L)'
;MTTSNPTKLVPPTLVIIRGNSGSGKTTAAREARRRFGRGAALLEQDYLRRTVLREHDSASIDPVAPAFITATARTALDLGYHVILEGILHTERYATALHQLITSHPGPVAVFYLDVSFDETVRRHLNRAEPIPVTPDEMRRWYTHRDLLDIPGETVIPETSTLAQTVTTILHASGLTDASPQTPCPRRCRHCVGKADQTTRTTGRQVIPGRATEVPGWGRSKR
;
A
#
# COMPACT_ATOMS: atom_id res chain seq x y z
N MET A 1 -21.68 35.64 -15.78
CA MET A 1 -20.35 35.13 -15.35
C MET A 1 -20.59 34.04 -14.32
N THR A 2 -20.66 32.79 -14.78
CA THR A 2 -20.86 31.63 -13.92
C THR A 2 -19.46 31.15 -13.45
N THR A 3 -19.18 31.46 -12.20
CA THR A 3 -17.98 30.92 -11.53
C THR A 3 -18.18 29.41 -11.34
N SER A 4 -17.54 28.61 -12.17
CA SER A 4 -17.41 27.18 -11.97
C SER A 4 -16.61 26.96 -10.66
N ASN A 5 -17.33 26.48 -9.64
CA ASN A 5 -16.74 26.07 -8.37
C ASN A 5 -15.72 24.95 -8.65
N PRO A 6 -14.44 25.09 -8.30
CA PRO A 6 -13.48 24.01 -8.52
C PRO A 6 -13.96 22.81 -7.69
N THR A 7 -14.25 21.72 -8.35
CA THR A 7 -14.57 20.44 -7.70
C THR A 7 -13.41 20.14 -6.74
N LYS A 8 -13.66 20.25 -5.45
CA LYS A 8 -12.67 19.99 -4.40
C LYS A 8 -12.22 18.53 -4.55
N LEU A 9 -11.07 18.33 -5.16
CA LEU A 9 -10.49 16.99 -5.31
C LEU A 9 -10.34 16.40 -3.91
N VAL A 10 -11.02 15.29 -3.65
CA VAL A 10 -10.85 14.55 -2.39
C VAL A 10 -9.39 14.08 -2.32
N PRO A 11 -8.66 14.42 -1.26
CA PRO A 11 -7.27 13.96 -1.13
C PRO A 11 -7.18 12.43 -1.19
N PRO A 12 -6.08 11.88 -1.73
CA PRO A 12 -5.91 10.44 -1.81
C PRO A 12 -5.86 9.79 -0.42
N THR A 13 -6.22 8.53 -0.35
CA THR A 13 -6.25 7.76 0.91
C THR A 13 -4.88 7.17 1.22
N LEU A 14 -4.46 7.26 2.47
CA LEU A 14 -3.33 6.52 3.04
C LEU A 14 -3.84 5.26 3.76
N VAL A 15 -3.40 4.09 3.31
CA VAL A 15 -3.64 2.80 3.95
C VAL A 15 -2.33 2.27 4.50
N ILE A 16 -2.28 1.91 5.77
CA ILE A 16 -1.12 1.29 6.42
C ILE A 16 -1.52 -0.10 6.90
N ILE A 17 -0.78 -1.14 6.49
CA ILE A 17 -1.04 -2.53 6.87
C ILE A 17 0.17 -3.05 7.62
N ARG A 18 0.01 -3.30 8.91
CA ARG A 18 1.05 -3.75 9.83
C ARG A 18 0.82 -5.17 10.32
N GLY A 19 1.84 -5.76 10.90
CA GLY A 19 1.77 -7.08 11.53
C GLY A 19 3.08 -7.84 11.43
N ASN A 20 3.21 -8.92 12.17
CA ASN A 20 4.43 -9.72 12.25
C ASN A 20 4.80 -10.41 10.92
N SER A 21 6.04 -10.86 10.80
CA SER A 21 6.46 -11.71 9.68
C SER A 21 5.55 -12.94 9.59
N GLY A 22 5.11 -13.30 8.38
CA GLY A 22 4.18 -14.44 8.21
C GLY A 22 2.70 -14.10 8.45
N SER A 23 2.33 -12.90 8.88
CA SER A 23 0.91 -12.54 9.13
C SER A 23 0.04 -12.44 7.86
N GLY A 24 0.64 -12.35 6.66
CA GLY A 24 -0.10 -12.26 5.40
C GLY A 24 -0.30 -10.84 4.87
N LYS A 25 0.26 -9.82 5.50
CA LYS A 25 0.11 -8.39 5.11
C LYS A 25 0.48 -8.10 3.66
N THR A 26 1.62 -8.63 3.18
CA THR A 26 2.06 -8.43 1.78
C THR A 26 1.06 -9.02 0.78
N THR A 27 0.53 -10.21 1.07
CA THR A 27 -0.49 -10.85 0.24
C THR A 27 -1.78 -10.03 0.23
N ALA A 28 -2.22 -9.55 1.40
CA ALA A 28 -3.41 -8.71 1.52
C ALA A 28 -3.23 -7.35 0.81
N ALA A 29 -2.09 -6.71 0.97
CA ALA A 29 -1.77 -5.42 0.34
C ALA A 29 -1.73 -5.53 -1.20
N ARG A 30 -1.06 -6.55 -1.72
CA ARG A 30 -0.99 -6.81 -3.17
C ARG A 30 -2.37 -7.11 -3.75
N GLU A 31 -3.18 -7.90 -3.04
CA GLU A 31 -4.55 -8.22 -3.48
C GLU A 31 -5.48 -7.00 -3.37
N ALA A 32 -5.39 -6.20 -2.31
CA ALA A 32 -6.13 -4.95 -2.19
C ALA A 32 -5.79 -4.00 -3.34
N ARG A 33 -4.50 -3.78 -3.63
CA ARG A 33 -4.06 -3.00 -4.78
C ARG A 33 -4.57 -3.57 -6.11
N ARG A 34 -4.53 -4.89 -6.27
CA ARG A 34 -5.02 -5.56 -7.48
C ARG A 34 -6.52 -5.32 -7.69
N ARG A 35 -7.33 -5.41 -6.62
CA ARG A 35 -8.77 -5.15 -6.68
C ARG A 35 -9.08 -3.69 -6.93
N PHE A 36 -8.40 -2.77 -6.27
CA PHE A 36 -8.57 -1.34 -6.49
C PHE A 36 -8.20 -0.94 -7.92
N GLY A 37 -7.04 -1.33 -8.41
CA GLY A 37 -6.56 -1.05 -9.76
C GLY A 37 -5.49 0.04 -9.82
N ARG A 38 -5.54 0.87 -10.89
CA ARG A 38 -4.60 1.97 -11.07
C ARG A 38 -4.93 3.13 -10.13
N GLY A 39 -3.88 3.86 -9.72
CA GLY A 39 -4.02 5.01 -8.84
C GLY A 39 -3.73 4.70 -7.37
N ALA A 40 -3.37 3.44 -7.04
CA ALA A 40 -2.83 3.07 -5.74
C ALA A 40 -1.37 2.64 -5.88
N ALA A 41 -0.48 3.38 -5.23
CA ALA A 41 0.92 3.01 -5.05
C ALA A 41 1.04 1.97 -3.93
N LEU A 42 1.70 0.86 -4.19
CA LEU A 42 2.03 -0.13 -3.18
C LEU A 42 3.48 0.06 -2.74
N LEU A 43 3.67 0.32 -1.46
CA LEU A 43 4.96 0.49 -0.82
C LEU A 43 5.20 -0.66 0.15
N GLU A 44 6.06 -1.59 -0.25
CA GLU A 44 6.48 -2.73 0.56
C GLU A 44 7.73 -2.34 1.35
N GLN A 45 7.61 -2.22 2.68
CA GLN A 45 8.70 -1.78 3.57
C GLN A 45 9.95 -2.63 3.39
N ASP A 46 9.79 -3.94 3.30
CA ASP A 46 10.92 -4.86 3.21
C ASP A 46 11.70 -4.67 1.90
N TYR A 47 10.99 -4.43 0.78
CA TYR A 47 11.59 -4.11 -0.50
C TYR A 47 12.35 -2.77 -0.47
N LEU A 48 11.72 -1.72 0.05
CA LEU A 48 12.32 -0.39 0.14
C LEU A 48 13.56 -0.40 1.04
N ARG A 49 13.47 -1.07 2.20
CA ARG A 49 14.57 -1.17 3.14
C ARG A 49 15.71 -2.05 2.62
N ARG A 50 15.39 -3.30 2.23
CA ARG A 50 16.41 -4.31 1.92
C ARG A 50 16.96 -4.21 0.49
N THR A 51 16.12 -3.86 -0.47
CA THR A 51 16.51 -3.82 -1.89
C THR A 51 16.95 -2.43 -2.30
N VAL A 52 16.16 -1.40 -1.98
CA VAL A 52 16.46 -0.03 -2.42
C VAL A 52 17.56 0.59 -1.57
N LEU A 53 17.42 0.58 -0.24
CA LEU A 53 18.42 1.16 0.69
C LEU A 53 19.55 0.19 1.04
N ARG A 54 19.36 -1.12 0.85
CA ARG A 54 20.29 -2.18 1.24
C ARG A 54 20.60 -2.21 2.75
N GLU A 55 19.65 -1.76 3.57
CA GLU A 55 19.73 -1.88 5.03
C GLU A 55 19.30 -3.29 5.45
N HIS A 56 20.29 -4.17 5.68
CA HIS A 56 20.04 -5.56 6.08
C HIS A 56 20.01 -5.74 7.59
N ASP A 57 20.83 -4.98 8.33
CA ASP A 57 20.97 -5.12 9.78
C ASP A 57 20.04 -4.22 10.56
N SER A 58 19.55 -4.78 11.68
CA SER A 58 18.76 -4.03 12.65
C SER A 58 19.64 -3.11 13.52
N ALA A 59 20.95 -3.29 13.49
CA ALA A 59 21.93 -2.60 14.33
C ALA A 59 22.44 -1.27 13.73
N SER A 60 21.86 -0.80 12.62
CA SER A 60 22.18 0.55 12.12
C SER A 60 21.86 1.58 13.20
N ILE A 61 22.88 2.37 13.57
CA ILE A 61 22.80 3.36 14.66
C ILE A 61 21.82 4.49 14.30
N ASP A 62 21.55 4.68 13.01
CA ASP A 62 20.64 5.72 12.52
C ASP A 62 19.85 5.17 11.31
N PRO A 63 18.71 4.51 11.54
CA PRO A 63 17.96 3.88 10.45
C PRO A 63 17.33 4.94 9.55
N VAL A 64 17.81 5.01 8.32
CA VAL A 64 17.25 5.92 7.28
C VAL A 64 15.89 5.43 6.76
N ALA A 65 15.64 4.12 6.85
CA ALA A 65 14.45 3.50 6.28
C ALA A 65 13.12 4.14 6.73
N PRO A 66 12.86 4.47 8.01
CA PRO A 66 11.61 5.12 8.41
C PRO A 66 11.37 6.45 7.69
N ALA A 67 12.38 7.32 7.64
CA ALA A 67 12.29 8.61 6.97
C ALA A 67 12.11 8.47 5.45
N PHE A 68 12.89 7.58 4.82
CA PHE A 68 12.80 7.33 3.37
C PHE A 68 11.43 6.77 2.97
N ILE A 69 10.90 5.80 3.71
CA ILE A 69 9.62 5.16 3.41
C ILE A 69 8.47 6.15 3.56
N THR A 70 8.45 6.93 4.64
CA THR A 70 7.40 7.93 4.86
C THR A 70 7.49 9.10 3.87
N ALA A 71 8.69 9.54 3.47
CA ALA A 71 8.88 10.51 2.41
C ALA A 71 8.40 9.98 1.05
N THR A 72 8.68 8.72 0.73
CA THR A 72 8.19 8.07 -0.49
C THR A 72 6.65 7.99 -0.50
N ALA A 73 6.05 7.63 0.64
CA ALA A 73 4.59 7.62 0.79
C ALA A 73 4.00 9.03 0.60
N ARG A 74 4.59 10.04 1.22
CA ARG A 74 4.20 11.45 1.06
C ARG A 74 4.24 11.88 -0.39
N THR A 75 5.36 11.64 -1.07
CA THR A 75 5.51 11.98 -2.49
C THR A 75 4.43 11.34 -3.37
N ALA A 76 4.10 10.08 -3.14
CA ALA A 76 3.04 9.40 -3.88
C ALA A 76 1.66 10.02 -3.63
N LEU A 77 1.35 10.36 -2.36
CA LEU A 77 0.11 11.05 -1.98
C LEU A 77 0.02 12.43 -2.62
N ASP A 78 1.09 13.22 -2.59
CA ASP A 78 1.15 14.56 -3.17
C ASP A 78 0.98 14.53 -4.70
N LEU A 79 1.39 13.45 -5.35
CA LEU A 79 1.15 13.19 -6.77
C LEU A 79 -0.26 12.65 -7.08
N GLY A 80 -1.14 12.54 -6.08
CA GLY A 80 -2.53 12.14 -6.23
C GLY A 80 -2.76 10.62 -6.24
N TYR A 81 -1.77 9.81 -5.87
CA TYR A 81 -1.95 8.37 -5.71
C TYR A 81 -2.49 8.05 -4.31
N HIS A 82 -3.47 7.16 -4.21
CA HIS A 82 -3.69 6.44 -2.96
C HIS A 82 -2.44 5.64 -2.62
N VAL A 83 -2.13 5.49 -1.35
CA VAL A 83 -0.95 4.73 -0.92
C VAL A 83 -1.39 3.55 -0.07
N ILE A 84 -0.86 2.36 -0.37
CA ILE A 84 -0.92 1.18 0.48
C ILE A 84 0.50 0.91 0.94
N LEU A 85 0.82 1.29 2.16
CA LEU A 85 2.10 1.01 2.82
C LEU A 85 1.95 -0.26 3.65
N GLU A 86 2.78 -1.28 3.40
CA GLU A 86 2.76 -2.50 4.19
C GLU A 86 4.14 -2.85 4.75
N GLY A 87 4.17 -3.48 5.90
CA GLY A 87 5.40 -3.95 6.53
C GLY A 87 5.19 -4.38 7.97
N ILE A 88 6.25 -4.90 8.59
CA ILE A 88 6.25 -5.12 10.03
C ILE A 88 6.10 -3.78 10.73
N LEU A 89 6.88 -2.78 10.33
CA LEU A 89 6.80 -1.39 10.79
C LEU A 89 6.72 -1.31 12.32
N HIS A 90 7.64 -1.98 13.01
CA HIS A 90 7.70 -2.00 14.48
C HIS A 90 7.60 -0.61 15.09
N THR A 91 6.74 -0.45 16.11
CA THR A 91 6.50 0.84 16.76
C THR A 91 7.78 1.45 17.29
N GLU A 92 8.65 0.66 17.90
CA GLU A 92 9.95 1.10 18.41
C GLU A 92 10.75 1.95 17.41
N ARG A 93 10.64 1.64 16.10
CA ARG A 93 11.42 2.30 15.03
C ARG A 93 10.61 3.22 14.16
N TYR A 94 9.34 2.87 13.93
CA TYR A 94 8.52 3.53 12.91
C TYR A 94 7.45 4.43 13.49
N ALA A 95 7.09 4.32 14.80
CA ALA A 95 5.96 5.05 15.35
C ALA A 95 6.04 6.55 15.09
N THR A 96 7.17 7.19 15.40
CA THR A 96 7.34 8.64 15.21
C THR A 96 7.12 9.05 13.76
N ALA A 97 7.74 8.35 12.81
CA ALA A 97 7.65 8.67 11.38
C ALA A 97 6.22 8.40 10.83
N LEU A 98 5.58 7.32 11.28
CA LEU A 98 4.20 7.00 10.90
C LEU A 98 3.20 8.00 11.48
N HIS A 99 3.34 8.38 12.74
CA HIS A 99 2.49 9.41 13.37
C HIS A 99 2.60 10.74 12.62
N GLN A 100 3.82 11.17 12.26
CA GLN A 100 4.03 12.38 11.46
C GLN A 100 3.38 12.27 10.07
N LEU A 101 3.51 11.13 9.40
CA LEU A 101 2.87 10.89 8.10
C LEU A 101 1.35 10.96 8.22
N ILE A 102 0.78 10.29 9.21
CA ILE A 102 -0.67 10.22 9.48
C ILE A 102 -1.22 11.61 9.80
N THR A 103 -0.64 12.31 10.78
CA THR A 103 -1.14 13.60 11.27
C THR A 103 -1.01 14.73 10.27
N SER A 104 0.01 14.68 9.40
CA SER A 104 0.23 15.69 8.36
C SER A 104 -0.51 15.40 7.04
N HIS A 105 -1.17 14.24 6.92
CA HIS A 105 -1.93 13.91 5.71
C HIS A 105 -3.34 14.50 5.78
N PRO A 106 -3.76 15.33 4.81
CA PRO A 106 -5.06 16.00 4.83
C PRO A 106 -6.22 15.08 4.41
N GLY A 107 -5.93 13.91 3.88
CA GLY A 107 -6.90 12.95 3.35
C GLY A 107 -7.28 11.84 4.32
N PRO A 108 -8.11 10.90 3.89
CA PRO A 108 -8.47 9.73 4.68
C PRO A 108 -7.25 8.87 5.02
N VAL A 109 -7.22 8.38 6.26
CA VAL A 109 -6.19 7.44 6.75
C VAL A 109 -6.89 6.21 7.33
N ALA A 110 -6.40 5.03 6.97
CA ALA A 110 -6.84 3.77 7.56
C ALA A 110 -5.63 2.91 7.94
N VAL A 111 -5.57 2.48 9.18
CA VAL A 111 -4.47 1.67 9.71
C VAL A 111 -5.00 0.33 10.17
N PHE A 112 -4.32 -0.72 9.75
CA PHE A 112 -4.68 -2.11 10.04
C PHE A 112 -3.50 -2.83 10.67
N TYR A 113 -3.78 -3.61 11.71
CA TYR A 113 -2.86 -4.55 12.30
C TYR A 113 -3.37 -5.98 12.12
N LEU A 114 -2.61 -6.84 11.44
CA LEU A 114 -2.91 -8.25 11.28
C LEU A 114 -2.39 -8.98 12.53
N ASP A 115 -3.29 -9.24 13.45
CA ASP A 115 -3.02 -9.91 14.73
C ASP A 115 -3.03 -11.43 14.53
N VAL A 116 -1.84 -11.99 14.36
CA VAL A 116 -1.63 -13.40 14.07
C VAL A 116 -0.67 -13.96 15.12
N SER A 117 -1.04 -15.06 15.75
CA SER A 117 -0.22 -15.74 16.74
C SER A 117 1.12 -16.19 16.16
N PHE A 118 2.14 -16.33 17.01
CA PHE A 118 3.44 -16.78 16.56
C PHE A 118 3.38 -18.11 15.83
N ASP A 119 2.67 -19.08 16.39
CA ASP A 119 2.58 -20.43 15.84
C ASP A 119 1.92 -20.42 14.47
N GLU A 120 0.86 -19.62 14.30
CA GLU A 120 0.20 -19.47 13.00
C GLU A 120 1.09 -18.73 11.99
N THR A 121 1.90 -17.76 12.42
CA THR A 121 2.87 -17.11 11.52
C THR A 121 3.94 -18.08 11.03
N VAL A 122 4.44 -18.96 11.90
CA VAL A 122 5.39 -20.03 11.52
C VAL A 122 4.71 -21.01 10.57
N ARG A 123 3.50 -21.47 10.89
CA ARG A 123 2.74 -22.39 10.01
C ARG A 123 2.57 -21.80 8.61
N ARG A 124 2.17 -20.52 8.51
CA ARG A 124 2.03 -19.83 7.22
C ARG A 124 3.36 -19.67 6.50
N HIS A 125 4.43 -19.42 7.24
CA HIS A 125 5.77 -19.27 6.68
C HIS A 125 6.26 -20.58 6.04
N LEU A 126 6.13 -21.70 6.73
CA LEU A 126 6.56 -23.01 6.25
C LEU A 126 5.74 -23.52 5.06
N ASN A 127 4.48 -23.07 4.93
CA ASN A 127 3.57 -23.44 3.82
C ASN A 127 3.63 -22.46 2.62
N ARG A 128 4.65 -21.60 2.52
CA ARG A 128 4.79 -20.72 1.35
C ARG A 128 5.14 -21.50 0.10
N ALA A 129 4.53 -21.09 -1.03
CA ALA A 129 4.88 -21.64 -2.34
C ALA A 129 6.34 -21.35 -2.73
N GLU A 130 6.85 -20.18 -2.31
CA GLU A 130 8.26 -19.78 -2.47
C GLU A 130 8.89 -19.71 -1.08
N PRO A 131 9.73 -20.69 -0.69
CA PRO A 131 10.41 -20.68 0.59
C PRO A 131 11.34 -19.47 0.73
N ILE A 132 11.33 -18.86 1.90
CA ILE A 132 12.28 -17.80 2.27
C ILE A 132 13.24 -18.40 3.28
N PRO A 133 14.57 -18.17 3.17
CA PRO A 133 15.58 -18.75 4.06
C PRO A 133 15.59 -18.03 5.43
N VAL A 134 14.49 -18.16 6.16
CA VAL A 134 14.28 -17.60 7.50
C VAL A 134 13.77 -18.73 8.39
N THR A 135 14.44 -18.95 9.51
CA THR A 135 14.07 -20.00 10.47
C THR A 135 13.00 -19.50 11.45
N PRO A 136 12.22 -20.42 12.08
CA PRO A 136 11.30 -20.06 13.15
C PRO A 136 11.97 -19.30 14.32
N ASP A 137 13.23 -19.63 14.66
CA ASP A 137 13.96 -18.94 15.71
C ASP A 137 14.30 -17.50 15.33
N GLU A 138 14.61 -17.26 14.07
CA GLU A 138 14.78 -15.88 13.56
C GLU A 138 13.44 -15.12 13.57
N MET A 139 12.35 -15.77 13.18
CA MET A 139 11.03 -15.16 13.27
C MET A 139 10.66 -14.79 14.70
N ARG A 140 11.01 -15.66 15.69
CA ARG A 140 10.74 -15.41 17.11
C ARG A 140 11.45 -14.16 17.62
N ARG A 141 12.66 -13.90 17.16
CA ARG A 141 13.43 -12.70 17.53
C ARG A 141 12.78 -11.40 17.04
N TRP A 142 11.98 -11.47 15.98
CA TRP A 142 11.29 -10.30 15.39
C TRP A 142 9.80 -10.26 15.74
N TYR A 143 9.29 -11.28 16.41
CA TYR A 143 7.88 -11.34 16.77
C TYR A 143 7.61 -10.45 17.99
N THR A 144 6.67 -9.52 17.83
CA THR A 144 6.15 -8.71 18.93
C THR A 144 4.65 -8.91 19.03
N HIS A 145 4.17 -9.30 20.20
CA HIS A 145 2.75 -9.50 20.43
C HIS A 145 2.01 -8.15 20.40
N ARG A 146 1.01 -8.03 19.51
CA ARG A 146 0.13 -6.87 19.41
C ARG A 146 0.85 -5.51 19.44
N ASP A 147 1.83 -5.35 18.57
CA ASP A 147 2.60 -4.11 18.39
C ASP A 147 1.72 -3.02 17.75
N LEU A 148 0.76 -2.47 18.48
CA LEU A 148 -0.20 -1.46 18.00
C LEU A 148 0.42 -0.06 18.01
N LEU A 149 -0.05 0.82 17.11
CA LEU A 149 0.41 2.22 17.01
C LEU A 149 -0.23 3.15 18.05
N ASP A 150 -1.21 2.65 18.82
CA ASP A 150 -1.99 3.44 19.80
C ASP A 150 -2.62 4.71 19.19
N ILE A 151 -3.13 4.59 17.96
CA ILE A 151 -3.87 5.67 17.30
C ILE A 151 -5.36 5.36 17.28
N PRO A 152 -6.22 6.38 17.38
CA PRO A 152 -7.66 6.20 17.24
C PRO A 152 -7.99 5.57 15.88
N GLY A 153 -8.78 4.48 15.89
CA GLY A 153 -9.26 3.83 14.66
C GLY A 153 -8.29 2.82 14.03
N GLU A 154 -7.18 2.45 14.68
CA GLU A 154 -6.40 1.30 14.23
C GLU A 154 -7.25 0.02 14.29
N THR A 155 -7.46 -0.61 13.15
CA THR A 155 -8.32 -1.80 13.02
C THR A 155 -7.48 -3.07 13.17
N VAL A 156 -7.80 -3.86 14.19
CA VAL A 156 -7.15 -5.17 14.40
C VAL A 156 -7.89 -6.25 13.61
N ILE A 157 -7.19 -6.95 12.74
CA ILE A 157 -7.71 -8.05 11.94
C ILE A 157 -7.19 -9.38 12.51
N PRO A 158 -8.07 -10.27 13.00
CA PRO A 158 -7.66 -11.51 13.66
C PRO A 158 -7.14 -12.55 12.66
N GLU A 159 -6.38 -13.52 13.15
CA GLU A 159 -5.81 -14.62 12.35
C GLU A 159 -6.87 -15.53 11.70
N THR A 160 -8.09 -15.54 12.23
CA THR A 160 -9.23 -16.27 11.68
C THR A 160 -9.80 -15.65 10.42
N SER A 161 -9.42 -14.39 10.13
CA SER A 161 -9.86 -13.71 8.90
C SER A 161 -9.22 -14.33 7.67
N THR A 162 -10.04 -14.75 6.72
CA THR A 162 -9.57 -15.21 5.41
C THR A 162 -8.98 -14.06 4.61
N LEU A 163 -8.14 -14.35 3.61
CA LEU A 163 -7.60 -13.32 2.72
C LEU A 163 -8.71 -12.48 2.07
N ALA A 164 -9.79 -13.11 1.64
CA ALA A 164 -10.92 -12.41 1.01
C ALA A 164 -11.59 -11.42 1.97
N GLN A 165 -11.83 -11.84 3.22
CA GLN A 165 -12.40 -11.00 4.27
C GLN A 165 -11.45 -9.85 4.64
N THR A 166 -10.17 -10.16 4.87
CA THR A 166 -9.13 -9.17 5.17
C THR A 166 -9.08 -8.06 4.11
N VAL A 167 -9.03 -8.44 2.83
CA VAL A 167 -8.98 -7.48 1.72
C VAL A 167 -10.28 -6.68 1.61
N THR A 168 -11.43 -7.30 1.81
CA THR A 168 -12.71 -6.60 1.82
C THR A 168 -12.79 -5.58 2.96
N THR A 169 -12.35 -5.96 4.17
CA THR A 169 -12.26 -5.05 5.32
C THR A 169 -11.33 -3.87 5.02
N ILE A 170 -10.13 -4.12 4.46
CA ILE A 170 -9.19 -3.06 4.11
C ILE A 170 -9.80 -2.09 3.10
N LEU A 171 -10.36 -2.57 2.00
CA LEU A 171 -10.93 -1.71 0.96
C LEU A 171 -12.13 -0.91 1.44
N HIS A 172 -13.02 -1.54 2.21
CA HIS A 172 -14.23 -0.89 2.72
C HIS A 172 -13.89 0.15 3.80
N ALA A 173 -13.15 -0.23 4.83
CA ALA A 173 -12.83 0.67 5.93
C ALA A 173 -11.92 1.84 5.53
N SER A 174 -11.13 1.70 4.46
CA SER A 174 -10.33 2.79 3.88
C SER A 174 -11.10 3.69 2.90
N GLY A 175 -12.33 3.36 2.56
CA GLY A 175 -13.11 4.06 1.52
C GLY A 175 -12.61 3.80 0.09
N LEU A 176 -11.66 2.89 -0.10
CA LEU A 176 -11.15 2.56 -1.44
C LEU A 176 -12.17 1.78 -2.29
N THR A 177 -13.20 1.18 -1.68
CA THR A 177 -14.30 0.56 -2.42
C THR A 177 -15.06 1.57 -3.27
N ASP A 178 -15.24 2.78 -2.74
CA ASP A 178 -16.04 3.84 -3.36
C ASP A 178 -15.19 4.82 -4.18
N ALA A 179 -13.86 4.77 -4.01
CA ALA A 179 -12.94 5.59 -4.75
C ALA A 179 -12.81 5.13 -6.20
N SER A 180 -12.85 6.06 -7.13
CA SER A 180 -12.66 5.74 -8.54
C SER A 180 -11.20 5.46 -8.85
N PRO A 181 -10.85 4.30 -9.44
CA PRO A 181 -9.50 4.06 -9.90
C PRO A 181 -9.14 5.04 -11.02
N GLN A 182 -7.89 5.48 -11.04
CA GLN A 182 -7.40 6.32 -12.13
C GLN A 182 -7.55 5.59 -13.48
N THR A 183 -7.64 6.39 -14.56
CA THR A 183 -7.87 5.96 -15.94
C THR A 183 -7.30 4.59 -16.30
N PRO A 184 -8.02 3.80 -17.13
CA PRO A 184 -7.55 2.49 -17.59
C PRO A 184 -6.15 2.56 -18.19
N CYS A 185 -5.36 1.51 -18.03
CA CYS A 185 -4.01 1.45 -18.60
C CYS A 185 -4.08 1.66 -20.14
N PRO A 186 -3.49 2.73 -20.68
CA PRO A 186 -3.58 3.02 -22.12
C PRO A 186 -2.94 1.94 -22.97
N ARG A 187 -2.06 1.12 -22.38
CA ARG A 187 -1.36 0.02 -23.08
C ARG A 187 -2.04 -1.33 -22.92
N ARG A 188 -3.18 -1.41 -22.23
CA ARG A 188 -3.89 -2.68 -21.95
C ARG A 188 -2.92 -3.81 -21.55
N CYS A 189 -1.96 -3.50 -20.70
CA CYS A 189 -0.96 -4.47 -20.27
C CYS A 189 -1.64 -5.67 -19.58
N ARG A 190 -0.99 -6.86 -19.62
CA ARG A 190 -1.50 -8.11 -19.02
C ARG A 190 -1.94 -7.98 -17.54
N HIS A 191 -1.38 -7.01 -16.80
CA HIS A 191 -1.74 -6.75 -15.41
C HIS A 191 -3.02 -5.91 -15.24
N CYS A 192 -3.49 -5.26 -16.32
CA CYS A 192 -4.64 -4.37 -16.32
C CYS A 192 -5.83 -4.90 -17.15
N VAL A 193 -5.62 -5.90 -18.01
CA VAL A 193 -6.62 -6.42 -18.95
C VAL A 193 -7.84 -7.02 -18.24
N GLY A 194 -7.70 -7.58 -17.03
CA GLY A 194 -8.82 -8.19 -16.32
C GLY A 194 -9.80 -7.20 -15.66
N LYS A 195 -9.58 -5.87 -15.76
CA LYS A 195 -10.39 -4.84 -15.09
C LYS A 195 -11.21 -3.96 -16.02
N ALA A 196 -10.91 -3.94 -17.32
CA ALA A 196 -11.64 -3.12 -18.29
C ALA A 196 -13.10 -3.56 -18.47
N ASP A 197 -13.42 -4.83 -18.23
CA ASP A 197 -14.77 -5.37 -18.43
C ASP A 197 -15.76 -5.10 -17.28
N GLN A 198 -15.29 -4.71 -16.10
CA GLN A 198 -16.17 -4.46 -14.96
C GLN A 198 -16.67 -3.02 -14.89
N THR A 199 -15.96 -2.07 -15.50
CA THR A 199 -16.31 -0.63 -15.45
C THR A 199 -17.25 -0.19 -16.56
N THR A 200 -17.40 -0.96 -17.62
CA THR A 200 -18.27 -0.61 -18.78
C THR A 200 -19.75 -0.90 -18.57
N ARG A 201 -20.15 -1.47 -17.44
CA ARG A 201 -21.57 -1.79 -17.17
C ARG A 201 -22.37 -0.71 -16.44
N THR A 202 -21.74 0.39 -16.02
CA THR A 202 -22.47 1.38 -15.20
C THR A 202 -22.12 2.84 -15.49
N THR A 203 -22.02 3.31 -16.71
CA THR A 203 -22.32 4.73 -17.04
C THR A 203 -22.08 4.98 -18.51
N GLY A 204 -23.17 5.21 -19.24
CA GLY A 204 -23.13 5.95 -20.50
C GLY A 204 -22.76 7.41 -20.20
N ARG A 205 -21.53 7.78 -20.47
CA ARG A 205 -21.11 9.17 -20.48
C ARG A 205 -20.24 9.44 -21.70
N GLN A 206 -20.71 10.39 -22.50
CA GLN A 206 -20.12 10.88 -23.73
C GLN A 206 -18.63 11.23 -23.57
N VAL A 207 -17.83 10.76 -24.51
CA VAL A 207 -16.43 11.13 -24.69
C VAL A 207 -16.37 12.47 -25.41
N ILE A 208 -15.76 13.46 -24.79
CA ILE A 208 -15.36 14.73 -25.44
C ILE A 208 -13.93 14.52 -26.00
N PRO A 209 -13.67 14.76 -27.28
CA PRO A 209 -12.32 14.65 -27.83
C PRO A 209 -11.46 15.85 -27.40
N GLY A 210 -10.44 15.61 -26.60
CA GLY A 210 -9.46 16.61 -26.16
C GLY A 210 -8.15 16.49 -26.93
N ARG A 211 -7.62 17.61 -27.31
CA ARG A 211 -6.42 17.93 -28.11
C ARG A 211 -5.19 17.08 -27.79
N ALA A 212 -4.53 16.61 -28.85
CA ALA A 212 -3.17 16.08 -28.80
C ALA A 212 -2.17 17.23 -28.47
N THR A 213 -1.43 17.07 -27.40
CA THR A 213 -0.20 17.83 -27.15
C THR A 213 0.98 16.94 -27.51
N GLU A 214 1.75 17.38 -28.50
CA GLU A 214 2.99 16.75 -28.95
C GLU A 214 4.03 16.75 -27.82
N VAL A 215 4.62 15.59 -27.55
CA VAL A 215 5.77 15.43 -26.66
C VAL A 215 7.03 15.45 -27.52
N PRO A 216 8.06 16.29 -27.24
CA PRO A 216 9.29 16.34 -28.02
C PRO A 216 10.05 15.00 -27.93
N GLY A 217 10.48 14.52 -29.10
CA GLY A 217 11.20 13.25 -29.23
C GLY A 217 12.59 13.29 -28.58
N TRP A 218 12.91 12.26 -27.82
CA TRP A 218 14.27 11.97 -27.38
C TRP A 218 15.03 11.26 -28.51
N GLY A 219 16.02 11.99 -29.05
CA GLY A 219 16.89 11.51 -30.12
C GLY A 219 17.70 10.30 -29.65
N ARG A 220 17.69 9.24 -30.48
CA ARG A 220 18.63 8.13 -30.38
C ARG A 220 20.00 8.60 -30.84
N SER A 221 20.98 8.62 -29.93
CA SER A 221 22.39 8.68 -30.32
C SER A 221 22.89 7.27 -30.61
N LYS A 222 23.35 7.05 -31.83
CA LYS A 222 24.16 5.88 -32.24
C LYS A 222 25.61 6.17 -31.82
N ARG A 223 26.21 5.27 -31.06
CA ARG A 223 27.59 4.76 -31.22
C ARG A 223 27.72 3.47 -30.42
#